data_f8a3ca2a85b91af2d51e362c97e975e8
#
_entry.id   f8a3ca2a85b91af2d51e362c97e975e8
#
_cell.length_a   1.000
_cell.length_b   1.000
_cell.length_c   1.000
_cell.angle_alpha   90.00
_cell.angle_beta   90.00
_cell.angle_gamma   90.00
#
_symmetry.space_group_name_H-M   'P 1'
#
loop_
_entity.id
_entity.type
_entity.pdbx_description
1 polymer ?
#
loop_
_entity_poly.entity_id
_entity_poly.type
_entity_poly.pdbx_seq_one_letter_code
_entity_poly.pdbx_strand_id
1 'polypeptide(L)'
;MAFAAAVTMVSCSSKGGSTESKNGNSANPSDEGKTKLVVFTYKAGYGDEWLKSLAASFEKAYADYQFEEGKKGVSVEVRGDMRGFTTAQMKESIYDVFFFENEAYYNFLDGTLEDLSSIVNAKAGAGDSLTVLEKLDSQQTDYYGVKENGKTSYYGLPSYIGNYGIIYNIDLFDKKGYYLAADRTNGVIIGANKNAKRTNGPDGKYGTEDDGLPATYDEFFDLCAEIYNNSDLPICWPGKYRQHHLGNLLDNLVSDYEGVEQMRLNYTFDGTAKDLVVLDANGKVKRNGSGTPVTEEKAITAANGYDVARQAGKLYGMEFIEKLMSNSKYYNDGAFVDSFTHTDNQELFLMNGTELSETRKTTAMLIDGPWWMAESSGVFEAMAKEDEKYSEKNRNFGWMPLPKATADKVGSKNVFSDYLNAFVCVKSGLADGVKKAALELVKYSCTDEMLRDFTRVTGTVKGYKYDMTKEDMAELSTFSKSVISAVKKSDVVYKFSSDSFYNSHLANLAYDVVYSTKVGGNTYKNVVDGIKEGGATGVGYFESYVKYFSDYSFWNA
;
A
#
# COMPACT_ATOMS: atom_id res chain seq x y z
N MET A 1 5.01 -31.63 38.22
CA MET A 1 3.58 -31.64 37.87
C MET A 1 3.44 -30.67 36.74
N ALA A 2 3.24 -31.19 35.54
CA ALA A 2 3.10 -30.39 34.32
C ALA A 2 1.60 -30.06 34.15
N PHE A 3 1.23 -28.80 34.16
CA PHE A 3 -0.10 -28.36 33.73
C PHE A 3 0.04 -28.02 32.25
N ALA A 4 -0.49 -28.89 31.41
CA ALA A 4 -0.73 -28.64 30.02
C ALA A 4 -2.08 -27.90 29.92
N ALA A 5 -2.06 -26.58 29.71
CA ALA A 5 -3.25 -25.83 29.32
C ALA A 5 -3.45 -26.04 27.83
N ALA A 6 -4.44 -26.86 27.48
CA ALA A 6 -4.91 -26.99 26.10
C ALA A 6 -5.67 -25.72 25.70
N VAL A 7 -5.02 -24.85 24.94
CA VAL A 7 -5.71 -23.78 24.22
C VAL A 7 -6.40 -24.42 23.01
N THR A 8 -7.71 -24.57 23.06
CA THR A 8 -8.54 -24.98 21.93
C THR A 8 -8.53 -23.85 20.91
N MET A 9 -7.73 -24.00 19.87
CA MET A 9 -7.81 -23.16 18.69
C MET A 9 -9.17 -23.37 18.02
N VAL A 10 -9.97 -22.32 17.97
CA VAL A 10 -11.11 -22.25 17.06
C VAL A 10 -10.56 -21.87 15.70
N SER A 11 -10.15 -22.90 14.95
CA SER A 11 -9.83 -22.79 13.54
C SER A 11 -11.14 -22.62 12.78
N CYS A 12 -11.41 -21.43 12.27
CA CYS A 12 -12.42 -21.24 11.21
C CYS A 12 -11.86 -21.79 9.90
N SER A 13 -11.94 -23.09 9.71
CA SER A 13 -11.73 -23.71 8.40
C SER A 13 -12.96 -23.45 7.54
N SER A 14 -12.86 -22.56 6.56
CA SER A 14 -13.83 -22.42 5.49
C SER A 14 -13.77 -23.66 4.59
N LYS A 15 -14.64 -24.64 4.84
CA LYS A 15 -15.00 -25.64 3.84
C LYS A 15 -15.84 -24.94 2.77
N GLY A 16 -15.33 -24.89 1.54
CA GLY A 16 -16.10 -24.56 0.37
C GLY A 16 -17.30 -25.53 0.23
N GLY A 17 -18.46 -24.97 0.38
CA GLY A 17 -19.74 -25.62 0.08
C GLY A 17 -20.66 -24.53 -0.43
N SER A 18 -20.90 -24.54 -1.75
CA SER A 18 -21.94 -23.72 -2.37
C SER A 18 -23.30 -24.13 -1.82
N THR A 19 -23.83 -23.37 -0.91
CA THR A 19 -25.27 -23.38 -0.58
C THR A 19 -25.76 -21.96 -0.81
N GLU A 20 -26.54 -21.78 -1.88
CA GLU A 20 -27.40 -20.61 -2.04
C GLU A 20 -28.30 -20.47 -0.81
N SER A 21 -27.91 -19.60 0.10
CA SER A 21 -28.78 -19.15 1.17
C SER A 21 -29.70 -18.09 0.58
N LYS A 22 -30.93 -18.46 0.31
CA LYS A 22 -32.05 -17.54 0.15
C LYS A 22 -32.25 -16.84 1.49
N ASN A 23 -31.52 -15.74 1.71
CA ASN A 23 -31.84 -14.83 2.79
C ASN A 23 -32.89 -13.84 2.31
N GLY A 24 -34.08 -14.03 2.82
CA GLY A 24 -35.19 -13.10 2.70
C GLY A 24 -34.78 -11.74 3.28
N ASN A 25 -35.12 -10.69 2.55
CA ASN A 25 -35.08 -9.30 2.96
C ASN A 25 -35.83 -9.11 4.29
N SER A 26 -35.13 -9.11 5.42
CA SER A 26 -35.69 -8.52 6.64
C SER A 26 -35.33 -7.02 6.59
N ALA A 27 -36.16 -6.24 5.90
CA ALA A 27 -36.14 -4.79 6.02
C ALA A 27 -36.31 -4.43 7.51
N ASN A 28 -35.39 -3.64 8.04
CA ASN A 28 -35.54 -3.10 9.37
C ASN A 28 -36.82 -2.22 9.38
N PRO A 29 -37.82 -2.42 10.23
CA PRO A 29 -39.04 -1.61 10.22
C PRO A 29 -38.80 -0.09 10.34
N SER A 30 -37.65 0.32 10.85
CA SER A 30 -37.25 1.72 10.96
C SER A 30 -36.90 2.36 9.60
N ASP A 31 -36.78 1.57 8.53
CA ASP A 31 -36.34 2.05 7.21
C ASP A 31 -37.46 2.24 6.21
N GLU A 32 -38.71 1.89 6.61
CA GLU A 32 -39.90 2.21 5.83
C GLU A 32 -40.03 3.74 5.72
N GLY A 33 -40.11 4.23 4.49
CA GLY A 33 -40.21 5.69 4.22
C GLY A 33 -38.90 6.42 4.05
N LYS A 34 -37.74 5.73 4.03
CA LYS A 34 -36.43 6.30 3.69
C LYS A 34 -35.98 5.90 2.28
N THR A 35 -35.14 6.74 1.66
CA THR A 35 -34.40 6.34 0.47
C THR A 35 -33.32 5.34 0.87
N LYS A 36 -33.25 4.19 0.19
CA LYS A 36 -32.26 3.15 0.49
C LYS A 36 -31.08 3.21 -0.43
N LEU A 37 -29.88 3.10 0.15
CA LEU A 37 -28.62 2.88 -0.56
C LEU A 37 -28.00 1.57 -0.10
N VAL A 38 -27.47 0.78 -1.04
CA VAL A 38 -26.65 -0.39 -0.75
C VAL A 38 -25.23 -0.11 -1.22
N VAL A 39 -24.30 -0.16 -0.30
CA VAL A 39 -22.90 0.23 -0.54
C VAL A 39 -22.01 -1.00 -0.41
N PHE A 40 -21.22 -1.24 -1.46
CA PHE A 40 -20.18 -2.25 -1.46
C PHE A 40 -18.87 -1.68 -0.92
N THR A 41 -18.15 -2.47 -0.09
CA THR A 41 -16.73 -2.23 0.22
C THR A 41 -15.95 -3.52 0.11
N TYR A 42 -14.74 -3.44 -0.42
CA TYR A 42 -13.80 -4.55 -0.34
C TYR A 42 -13.38 -4.71 1.13
N LYS A 43 -13.66 -5.89 1.71
CA LYS A 43 -13.47 -6.14 3.13
C LYS A 43 -12.16 -6.90 3.38
N ALA A 44 -11.05 -6.17 3.35
CA ALA A 44 -9.74 -6.65 3.79
C ALA A 44 -8.99 -5.49 4.47
N GLY A 45 -7.81 -5.73 4.99
CA GLY A 45 -6.96 -4.71 5.56
C GLY A 45 -7.63 -3.83 6.61
N TYR A 46 -8.16 -2.71 6.19
CA TYR A 46 -8.82 -1.74 7.08
C TYR A 46 -10.22 -2.13 7.59
N GLY A 47 -10.78 -3.25 7.11
CA GLY A 47 -12.14 -3.66 7.47
C GLY A 47 -13.22 -2.73 6.90
N ASP A 48 -14.40 -2.74 7.53
CA ASP A 48 -15.57 -1.97 7.07
C ASP A 48 -16.13 -0.98 8.11
N GLU A 49 -15.52 -0.87 9.29
CA GLU A 49 -16.01 0.00 10.37
C GLU A 49 -15.98 1.49 10.00
N TRP A 50 -14.97 1.91 9.24
CA TRP A 50 -14.87 3.27 8.72
C TRP A 50 -16.05 3.64 7.80
N LEU A 51 -16.53 2.68 6.99
CA LEU A 51 -17.66 2.90 6.08
C LEU A 51 -18.99 2.87 6.84
N LYS A 52 -19.09 2.06 7.89
CA LYS A 52 -20.27 2.07 8.80
C LYS A 52 -20.35 3.40 9.55
N SER A 53 -19.20 3.96 9.98
CA SER A 53 -19.13 5.30 10.58
C SER A 53 -19.60 6.38 9.61
N LEU A 54 -19.09 6.34 8.36
CA LEU A 54 -19.54 7.23 7.29
C LEU A 54 -21.04 7.12 7.04
N ALA A 55 -21.57 5.89 6.94
CA ALA A 55 -23.00 5.62 6.72
C ALA A 55 -23.87 6.22 7.84
N ALA A 56 -23.53 5.94 9.08
CA ALA A 56 -24.26 6.48 10.25
C ALA A 56 -24.23 8.02 10.30
N SER A 57 -23.08 8.62 9.98
CA SER A 57 -22.93 10.09 9.92
C SER A 57 -23.77 10.69 8.78
N PHE A 58 -23.78 10.05 7.62
CA PHE A 58 -24.57 10.47 6.48
C PHE A 58 -26.07 10.37 6.76
N GLU A 59 -26.54 9.25 7.30
CA GLU A 59 -27.94 9.07 7.70
C GLU A 59 -28.41 10.15 8.68
N LYS A 60 -27.56 10.49 9.65
CA LYS A 60 -27.84 11.54 10.62
C LYS A 60 -27.88 12.93 9.97
N ALA A 61 -26.94 13.23 9.08
CA ALA A 61 -26.86 14.53 8.41
C ALA A 61 -28.05 14.77 7.47
N TYR A 62 -28.59 13.69 6.87
CA TYR A 62 -29.68 13.75 5.90
C TYR A 62 -31.01 13.19 6.43
N ALA A 63 -31.19 13.08 7.74
CA ALA A 63 -32.39 12.51 8.37
C ALA A 63 -33.71 13.18 7.95
N ASP A 64 -33.67 14.48 7.66
CA ASP A 64 -34.82 15.28 7.24
C ASP A 64 -34.87 15.58 5.75
N TYR A 65 -33.87 15.12 4.97
CA TYR A 65 -33.79 15.42 3.55
C TYR A 65 -34.64 14.47 2.71
N GLN A 66 -35.29 15.01 1.67
CA GLN A 66 -36.11 14.22 0.75
C GLN A 66 -35.34 13.97 -0.57
N PHE A 67 -34.80 12.76 -0.73
CA PHE A 67 -34.17 12.33 -1.97
C PHE A 67 -35.20 11.81 -2.98
N GLU A 68 -36.20 11.07 -2.52
CA GLU A 68 -37.31 10.53 -3.31
C GLU A 68 -38.64 11.11 -2.84
N GLU A 69 -39.58 11.31 -3.77
CA GLU A 69 -40.92 11.79 -3.43
C GLU A 69 -41.61 10.85 -2.43
N GLY A 70 -42.17 11.42 -1.37
CA GLY A 70 -42.84 10.68 -0.30
C GLY A 70 -41.92 9.98 0.69
N LYS A 71 -40.60 10.06 0.53
CA LYS A 71 -39.63 9.50 1.48
C LYS A 71 -38.88 10.60 2.23
N LYS A 72 -38.54 10.38 3.49
CA LYS A 72 -37.80 11.30 4.34
C LYS A 72 -36.59 10.61 4.95
N GLY A 73 -35.42 11.17 4.75
CA GLY A 73 -34.15 10.59 5.17
C GLY A 73 -33.61 9.53 4.22
N VAL A 74 -32.49 8.96 4.60
CA VAL A 74 -31.78 7.90 3.88
C VAL A 74 -31.40 6.77 4.83
N SER A 75 -31.33 5.56 4.32
CA SER A 75 -30.80 4.36 5.00
C SER A 75 -29.69 3.78 4.14
N VAL A 76 -28.52 3.51 4.74
CA VAL A 76 -27.32 3.04 4.05
C VAL A 76 -26.94 1.65 4.56
N GLU A 77 -27.13 0.65 3.72
CA GLU A 77 -26.73 -0.72 4.01
C GLU A 77 -25.30 -0.96 3.50
N VAL A 78 -24.35 -1.14 4.39
CA VAL A 78 -22.97 -1.47 4.08
C VAL A 78 -22.79 -2.97 3.98
N ARG A 79 -22.26 -3.46 2.85
CA ARG A 79 -21.92 -4.87 2.64
C ARG A 79 -20.46 -5.02 2.23
N GLY A 80 -19.68 -5.69 3.10
CA GLY A 80 -18.29 -6.03 2.84
C GLY A 80 -18.14 -7.42 2.21
N ASP A 81 -17.31 -7.53 1.15
CA ASP A 81 -16.94 -8.78 0.51
C ASP A 81 -15.51 -8.66 -0.05
N MET A 82 -14.85 -9.77 -0.33
CA MET A 82 -13.50 -9.83 -0.91
C MET A 82 -13.49 -10.17 -2.41
N ARG A 83 -14.61 -9.99 -3.10
CA ARG A 83 -14.71 -10.26 -4.54
C ARG A 83 -14.48 -9.01 -5.37
N GLY A 84 -13.88 -9.20 -6.55
CA GLY A 84 -13.90 -8.21 -7.62
C GLY A 84 -15.18 -8.27 -8.46
N PHE A 85 -15.34 -7.31 -9.35
CA PHE A 85 -16.49 -7.22 -10.24
C PHE A 85 -16.04 -7.03 -11.70
N THR A 86 -16.68 -7.75 -12.60
CA THR A 86 -16.73 -7.33 -14.00
C THR A 86 -17.80 -6.23 -14.17
N THR A 87 -17.74 -5.47 -15.27
CA THR A 87 -18.75 -4.45 -15.58
C THR A 87 -20.16 -5.05 -15.66
N ALA A 88 -20.30 -6.24 -16.23
CA ALA A 88 -21.59 -6.96 -16.29
C ALA A 88 -22.10 -7.30 -14.89
N GLN A 89 -21.25 -7.85 -14.03
CA GLN A 89 -21.63 -8.17 -12.64
C GLN A 89 -22.00 -6.91 -11.85
N MET A 90 -21.30 -5.80 -12.08
CA MET A 90 -21.60 -4.52 -11.43
C MET A 90 -22.98 -4.00 -11.87
N LYS A 91 -23.29 -4.02 -13.17
CA LYS A 91 -24.60 -3.60 -13.69
C LYS A 91 -25.76 -4.36 -13.09
N GLU A 92 -25.62 -5.68 -12.94
CA GLU A 92 -26.66 -6.58 -12.41
C GLU A 92 -26.69 -6.65 -10.87
N SER A 93 -25.73 -6.03 -10.19
CA SER A 93 -25.65 -6.09 -8.72
C SER A 93 -26.71 -5.23 -8.05
N ILE A 94 -26.93 -5.53 -6.76
CA ILE A 94 -27.83 -4.74 -5.89
C ILE A 94 -27.19 -3.47 -5.35
N TYR A 95 -25.88 -3.28 -5.57
CA TYR A 95 -25.13 -2.17 -5.03
C TYR A 95 -25.32 -0.90 -5.85
N ASP A 96 -25.36 0.23 -5.17
CA ASP A 96 -25.51 1.57 -5.76
C ASP A 96 -24.16 2.32 -5.80
N VAL A 97 -23.37 2.16 -4.73
CA VAL A 97 -22.06 2.80 -4.55
C VAL A 97 -21.02 1.71 -4.25
N PHE A 98 -19.84 1.85 -4.83
CA PHE A 98 -18.73 0.90 -4.67
C PHE A 98 -17.49 1.59 -4.15
N PHE A 99 -16.92 1.06 -3.07
CA PHE A 99 -15.58 1.36 -2.60
C PHE A 99 -14.71 0.16 -2.96
N PHE A 100 -13.98 0.29 -4.06
CA PHE A 100 -13.13 -0.77 -4.59
C PHE A 100 -11.70 -0.70 -4.06
N GLU A 101 -11.03 -1.85 -4.03
CA GLU A 101 -9.58 -2.02 -3.95
C GLU A 101 -9.13 -2.97 -5.05
N ASN A 102 -7.89 -2.78 -5.53
CA ASN A 102 -7.22 -3.65 -6.50
C ASN A 102 -7.97 -3.81 -7.83
N GLU A 103 -8.84 -2.86 -8.16
CA GLU A 103 -9.55 -2.83 -9.42
C GLU A 103 -9.03 -1.72 -10.33
N ALA A 104 -8.96 -1.99 -11.61
CA ALA A 104 -8.55 -0.98 -12.59
C ALA A 104 -9.75 -0.10 -12.97
N TYR A 105 -9.72 1.17 -12.55
CA TYR A 105 -10.78 2.15 -12.80
C TYR A 105 -11.23 2.21 -14.27
N TYR A 106 -10.28 2.23 -15.21
CA TYR A 106 -10.59 2.32 -16.64
C TYR A 106 -11.40 1.12 -17.18
N ASN A 107 -11.40 -0.04 -16.52
CA ASN A 107 -12.22 -1.19 -16.92
C ASN A 107 -13.71 -0.90 -16.82
N PHE A 108 -14.12 0.10 -16.04
CA PHE A 108 -15.51 0.45 -15.79
C PHE A 108 -15.99 1.68 -16.59
N LEU A 109 -15.17 2.24 -17.48
CA LEU A 109 -15.50 3.44 -18.27
C LEU A 109 -16.38 3.15 -19.52
N ASP A 110 -17.00 1.99 -19.61
CA ASP A 110 -17.89 1.55 -20.69
C ASP A 110 -19.36 2.02 -20.54
N GLY A 111 -19.59 3.06 -19.72
CA GLY A 111 -20.94 3.52 -19.36
C GLY A 111 -21.52 2.82 -18.14
N THR A 112 -20.73 2.04 -17.40
CA THR A 112 -21.14 1.36 -16.16
C THR A 112 -21.24 2.33 -14.99
N LEU A 113 -20.51 3.44 -15.03
CA LEU A 113 -20.40 4.42 -13.94
C LEU A 113 -21.20 5.68 -14.22
N GLU A 114 -21.72 6.29 -13.16
CA GLU A 114 -22.38 7.60 -13.18
C GLU A 114 -21.33 8.73 -13.22
N ASP A 115 -21.64 9.84 -13.91
CA ASP A 115 -20.79 11.04 -13.98
C ASP A 115 -20.80 11.79 -12.63
N LEU A 116 -19.65 11.90 -11.99
CA LEU A 116 -19.42 12.59 -10.73
C LEU A 116 -19.04 14.08 -10.91
N SER A 117 -18.97 14.58 -12.14
CA SER A 117 -18.49 15.94 -12.42
C SER A 117 -19.26 17.04 -11.70
N SER A 118 -20.55 16.80 -11.39
CA SER A 118 -21.37 17.76 -10.64
C SER A 118 -20.93 17.91 -9.18
N ILE A 119 -20.40 16.87 -8.56
CA ILE A 119 -19.98 16.90 -7.15
C ILE A 119 -18.50 17.26 -6.97
N VAL A 120 -17.63 16.94 -7.94
CA VAL A 120 -16.18 17.18 -7.79
C VAL A 120 -15.85 18.67 -7.84
N ASN A 121 -16.61 19.48 -8.58
CA ASN A 121 -16.43 20.93 -8.68
C ASN A 121 -17.07 21.71 -7.53
N ALA A 122 -17.70 21.02 -6.58
CA ALA A 122 -18.34 21.63 -5.42
C ALA A 122 -17.51 21.36 -4.14
N LYS A 123 -17.69 22.21 -3.13
CA LYS A 123 -17.24 21.89 -1.77
C LYS A 123 -18.05 20.72 -1.23
N ALA A 124 -17.37 19.76 -0.60
CA ALA A 124 -18.02 18.58 -0.05
C ALA A 124 -18.92 18.94 1.15
N GLY A 125 -18.46 19.83 2.02
CA GLY A 125 -19.19 20.34 3.17
C GLY A 125 -19.18 21.86 3.25
N ALA A 126 -20.12 22.43 3.99
CA ALA A 126 -20.21 23.89 4.20
C ALA A 126 -18.99 24.47 4.93
N GLY A 127 -18.30 23.65 5.74
CA GLY A 127 -17.08 24.05 6.47
C GLY A 127 -15.79 23.89 5.67
N ASP A 128 -15.85 23.23 4.51
CA ASP A 128 -14.65 22.94 3.71
C ASP A 128 -14.15 24.21 3.00
N SER A 129 -12.84 24.39 2.96
CA SER A 129 -12.22 25.50 2.21
C SER A 129 -12.09 25.20 0.72
N LEU A 130 -11.83 23.92 0.37
CA LEU A 130 -11.55 23.42 -0.98
C LEU A 130 -12.76 22.69 -1.56
N THR A 131 -12.87 22.68 -2.89
CA THR A 131 -13.74 21.76 -3.63
C THR A 131 -13.17 20.33 -3.54
N VAL A 132 -13.96 19.30 -3.87
CA VAL A 132 -13.49 17.93 -3.91
C VAL A 132 -12.28 17.80 -4.86
N LEU A 133 -12.34 18.44 -6.03
CA LEU A 133 -11.27 18.41 -7.02
C LEU A 133 -9.97 19.08 -6.53
N GLU A 134 -10.08 20.20 -5.81
CA GLU A 134 -8.92 20.92 -5.27
C GLU A 134 -8.23 20.14 -4.14
N LYS A 135 -8.94 19.20 -3.50
CA LYS A 135 -8.37 18.27 -2.51
C LYS A 135 -7.49 17.18 -3.14
N LEU A 136 -7.63 16.93 -4.44
CA LEU A 136 -6.82 15.95 -5.16
C LEU A 136 -5.48 16.54 -5.60
N ASP A 137 -4.48 15.70 -5.83
CA ASP A 137 -3.26 16.10 -6.52
C ASP A 137 -3.39 15.99 -8.04
N SER A 138 -2.37 16.45 -8.77
CA SER A 138 -2.40 16.48 -10.24
C SER A 138 -2.40 15.08 -10.86
N GLN A 139 -1.74 14.10 -10.25
CA GLN A 139 -1.72 12.73 -10.77
C GLN A 139 -3.09 12.08 -10.63
N GLN A 140 -3.78 12.31 -9.50
CA GLN A 140 -5.14 11.81 -9.28
C GLN A 140 -6.13 12.47 -10.25
N THR A 141 -6.02 13.78 -10.46
CA THR A 141 -6.89 14.49 -11.42
C THR A 141 -6.66 14.04 -12.86
N ASP A 142 -5.42 13.71 -13.22
CA ASP A 142 -5.09 13.13 -14.52
C ASP A 142 -5.59 11.69 -14.66
N TYR A 143 -5.45 10.89 -13.60
CA TYR A 143 -5.88 9.49 -13.61
C TYR A 143 -7.40 9.33 -13.67
N TYR A 144 -8.15 10.06 -12.83
CA TYR A 144 -9.62 9.95 -12.79
C TYR A 144 -10.33 10.82 -13.84
N GLY A 145 -9.65 11.78 -14.43
CA GLY A 145 -10.19 12.70 -15.41
C GLY A 145 -10.25 12.11 -16.82
N VAL A 146 -11.44 11.79 -17.30
CA VAL A 146 -11.67 11.33 -18.68
C VAL A 146 -11.85 12.55 -19.58
N LYS A 147 -10.93 12.74 -20.54
CA LYS A 147 -10.89 13.88 -21.45
C LYS A 147 -11.53 13.53 -22.79
N GLU A 148 -12.71 14.11 -23.05
CA GLU A 148 -13.43 13.92 -24.32
C GLU A 148 -13.95 15.27 -24.85
N ASN A 149 -13.71 15.53 -26.12
CA ASN A 149 -14.21 16.76 -26.80
C ASN A 149 -13.91 18.07 -26.06
N GLY A 150 -12.75 18.17 -25.40
CA GLY A 150 -12.33 19.34 -24.65
C GLY A 150 -12.99 19.49 -23.26
N LYS A 151 -13.79 18.51 -22.84
CA LYS A 151 -14.38 18.43 -21.49
C LYS A 151 -13.69 17.32 -20.69
N THR A 152 -13.47 17.57 -19.40
CA THR A 152 -13.05 16.54 -18.46
C THR A 152 -14.23 16.10 -17.62
N SER A 153 -14.50 14.80 -17.59
CA SER A 153 -15.52 14.17 -16.75
C SER A 153 -14.87 13.20 -15.77
N TYR A 154 -15.52 12.97 -14.64
CA TYR A 154 -15.04 12.10 -13.57
C TYR A 154 -16.10 11.05 -13.27
N TYR A 155 -15.73 9.77 -13.30
CA TYR A 155 -16.62 8.65 -13.03
C TYR A 155 -16.22 7.87 -11.77
N GLY A 156 -15.10 8.23 -11.17
CA GLY A 156 -14.60 7.72 -9.90
C GLY A 156 -13.74 8.75 -9.20
N LEU A 157 -13.50 8.55 -7.92
CA LEU A 157 -12.63 9.37 -7.09
C LEU A 157 -11.73 8.45 -6.26
N PRO A 158 -10.50 8.87 -5.93
CA PRO A 158 -9.64 8.09 -5.03
C PRO A 158 -10.37 7.85 -3.70
N SER A 159 -10.10 6.72 -3.08
CA SER A 159 -10.55 6.44 -1.73
C SER A 159 -9.39 6.62 -0.75
N TYR A 160 -8.65 5.59 -0.45
CA TYR A 160 -7.50 5.65 0.44
C TYR A 160 -6.23 5.16 -0.26
N ILE A 161 -5.09 5.53 0.30
CA ILE A 161 -3.76 5.17 -0.19
C ILE A 161 -3.22 4.04 0.68
N GLY A 162 -2.60 3.07 0.06
CA GLY A 162 -1.91 2.01 0.78
C GLY A 162 -0.74 1.45 0.00
N ASN A 163 0.37 1.28 0.70
CA ASN A 163 1.61 0.75 0.16
C ASN A 163 2.27 -0.18 1.17
N TYR A 164 3.09 -1.09 0.70
CA TYR A 164 3.95 -1.88 1.57
C TYR A 164 5.19 -1.09 1.96
N GLY A 165 5.71 -1.37 3.16
CA GLY A 165 6.92 -0.75 3.65
C GLY A 165 7.57 -1.56 4.75
N ILE A 166 8.42 -0.90 5.52
CA ILE A 166 9.11 -1.49 6.65
C ILE A 166 8.56 -0.87 7.93
N ILE A 167 8.01 -1.70 8.78
CA ILE A 167 7.50 -1.33 10.10
C ILE A 167 8.55 -1.77 11.11
N TYR A 168 8.87 -0.97 12.11
CA TYR A 168 9.84 -1.32 13.12
C TYR A 168 9.29 -1.17 14.54
N ASN A 169 9.78 -2.02 15.44
CA ASN A 169 9.41 -2.03 16.84
C ASN A 169 10.24 -0.97 17.60
N ILE A 170 9.65 0.22 17.82
CA ILE A 170 10.31 1.33 18.49
C ILE A 170 10.76 0.95 19.91
N ASP A 171 9.92 0.21 20.65
CA ASP A 171 10.25 -0.21 22.03
C ASP A 171 11.52 -1.08 22.05
N LEU A 172 11.70 -1.97 21.06
CA LEU A 172 12.90 -2.76 20.90
C LEU A 172 14.10 -1.89 20.50
N PHE A 173 13.92 -1.01 19.51
CA PHE A 173 14.97 -0.10 19.06
C PHE A 173 15.46 0.79 20.20
N ASP A 174 14.56 1.35 20.98
CA ASP A 174 14.92 2.15 22.15
C ASP A 174 15.58 1.32 23.25
N LYS A 175 15.07 0.11 23.51
CA LYS A 175 15.63 -0.79 24.54
C LYS A 175 17.07 -1.21 24.19
N LYS A 176 17.31 -1.60 22.95
CA LYS A 176 18.59 -2.17 22.48
C LYS A 176 19.55 -1.13 21.87
N GLY A 177 19.03 0.05 21.51
CA GLY A 177 19.78 1.08 20.80
C GLY A 177 20.08 0.70 19.34
N TYR A 178 19.09 0.14 18.66
CA TYR A 178 19.16 -0.23 17.23
C TYR A 178 19.06 0.99 16.32
N TYR A 179 19.78 2.03 16.66
CA TYR A 179 19.95 3.24 15.86
C TYR A 179 21.40 3.36 15.45
N LEU A 180 21.64 3.70 14.20
CA LEU A 180 23.00 3.85 13.64
C LEU A 180 23.72 5.01 14.30
N ALA A 181 24.96 4.77 14.71
CA ALA A 181 25.82 5.77 15.32
C ALA A 181 26.49 6.64 14.25
N ALA A 182 26.48 7.96 14.45
CA ALA A 182 27.19 8.89 13.56
C ALA A 182 28.72 8.70 13.61
N ASP A 183 29.23 8.32 14.78
CA ASP A 183 30.62 7.90 14.97
C ASP A 183 30.65 6.36 15.19
N ARG A 184 31.13 5.64 14.20
CA ARG A 184 31.17 4.18 14.18
C ARG A 184 32.43 3.57 14.82
N THR A 185 33.28 4.37 15.49
CA THR A 185 34.49 3.86 16.18
C THR A 185 34.18 2.85 17.26
N ASN A 186 33.02 2.94 17.90
CA ASN A 186 32.60 2.04 18.99
C ASN A 186 31.49 1.06 18.57
N GLY A 187 31.22 0.89 17.30
CA GLY A 187 30.18 0.01 16.75
C GLY A 187 29.28 0.72 15.75
N VAL A 188 28.51 -0.07 15.02
CA VAL A 188 27.60 0.40 13.98
C VAL A 188 26.38 1.11 14.58
N ILE A 189 25.86 0.60 15.70
CA ILE A 189 24.71 1.12 16.42
C ILE A 189 25.10 1.83 17.72
N ILE A 190 24.20 2.69 18.22
CA ILE A 190 24.44 3.37 19.51
C ILE A 190 24.44 2.40 20.71
N GLY A 191 23.76 1.25 20.61
CA GLY A 191 23.72 0.20 21.62
C GLY A 191 23.34 0.71 23.01
N ALA A 192 24.18 0.40 24.00
CA ALA A 192 23.98 0.85 25.38
C ALA A 192 24.25 2.36 25.60
N ASN A 193 24.99 3.00 24.69
CA ASN A 193 25.30 4.43 24.80
C ASN A 193 24.16 5.30 24.23
N LYS A 194 23.09 5.45 24.97
CA LYS A 194 21.90 6.21 24.57
C LYS A 194 22.15 7.71 24.29
N ASN A 195 23.30 8.24 24.72
CA ASN A 195 23.72 9.62 24.47
C ASN A 195 24.60 9.74 23.20
N ALA A 196 24.96 8.64 22.54
CA ALA A 196 25.70 8.70 21.30
C ALA A 196 24.88 9.43 20.23
N LYS A 197 25.56 10.25 19.43
CA LYS A 197 24.92 10.92 18.31
C LYS A 197 24.51 9.88 17.27
N ARG A 198 23.24 9.89 16.86
CA ARG A 198 22.69 9.05 15.77
C ARG A 198 23.09 9.63 14.41
N THR A 199 23.06 8.83 13.35
CA THR A 199 23.13 9.33 11.96
C THR A 199 21.92 10.25 11.68
N ASN A 200 21.98 10.97 10.58
CA ASN A 200 20.94 11.92 10.15
C ASN A 200 19.84 11.27 9.31
N GLY A 201 19.75 9.93 9.31
CA GLY A 201 18.68 9.20 8.66
C GLY A 201 18.54 9.41 7.14
N PRO A 202 17.49 8.86 6.53
CA PRO A 202 17.21 8.98 5.10
C PRO A 202 16.93 10.39 4.61
N ASP A 203 16.39 11.29 5.46
CA ASP A 203 16.13 12.68 5.08
C ASP A 203 17.38 13.57 5.08
N GLY A 204 18.52 13.05 5.55
CA GLY A 204 19.81 13.71 5.59
C GLY A 204 19.92 14.87 6.58
N LYS A 205 18.98 15.02 7.52
CA LYS A 205 18.91 16.12 8.49
C LYS A 205 18.98 15.60 9.91
N TYR A 206 19.66 16.32 10.80
CA TYR A 206 19.67 16.01 12.21
C TYR A 206 18.47 16.64 12.95
N GLY A 207 18.02 15.96 13.99
CA GLY A 207 16.90 16.44 14.83
C GLY A 207 15.54 16.11 14.24
N THR A 208 15.47 15.08 13.42
CA THR A 208 14.24 14.57 12.82
C THR A 208 13.86 13.21 13.38
N GLU A 209 12.66 12.74 13.05
CA GLU A 209 12.09 11.48 13.58
C GLU A 209 12.86 10.25 13.08
N ASP A 210 13.61 10.37 12.00
CA ASP A 210 14.37 9.28 11.36
C ASP A 210 15.87 9.27 11.73
N ASP A 211 16.30 10.12 12.68
CA ASP A 211 17.68 10.11 13.19
C ASP A 211 18.08 8.69 13.68
N GLY A 212 19.10 8.14 13.06
CA GLY A 212 19.63 6.80 13.37
C GLY A 212 18.95 5.66 12.61
N LEU A 213 17.91 5.91 11.84
CA LEU A 213 17.39 4.94 10.89
C LEU A 213 18.32 4.82 9.67
N PRO A 214 18.35 3.67 8.97
CA PRO A 214 19.28 3.46 7.86
C PRO A 214 19.00 4.43 6.70
N ALA A 215 19.98 5.24 6.35
CA ALA A 215 19.89 6.20 5.26
C ALA A 215 20.10 5.54 3.89
N THR A 216 20.84 4.42 3.83
CA THR A 216 21.15 3.69 2.59
C THR A 216 20.86 2.21 2.72
N TYR A 217 20.80 1.50 1.57
CA TYR A 217 20.67 0.03 1.54
C TYR A 217 21.77 -0.67 2.33
N ASP A 218 23.01 -0.21 2.23
CA ASP A 218 24.12 -0.81 2.98
C ASP A 218 23.93 -0.60 4.48
N GLU A 219 23.51 0.56 4.92
CA GLU A 219 23.19 0.83 6.32
C GLU A 219 22.02 -0.03 6.83
N PHE A 220 21.03 -0.30 5.99
CA PHE A 220 19.95 -1.21 6.34
C PHE A 220 20.45 -2.63 6.62
N PHE A 221 21.36 -3.14 5.79
CA PHE A 221 21.94 -4.46 5.99
C PHE A 221 22.94 -4.49 7.15
N ASP A 222 23.68 -3.40 7.41
CA ASP A 222 24.50 -3.24 8.61
C ASP A 222 23.61 -3.35 9.87
N LEU A 223 22.46 -2.66 9.88
CA LEU A 223 21.49 -2.74 10.96
C LEU A 223 20.93 -4.16 11.14
N CYS A 224 20.56 -4.85 10.06
CA CYS A 224 20.10 -6.24 10.12
C CYS A 224 21.17 -7.17 10.75
N ALA A 225 22.45 -6.99 10.38
CA ALA A 225 23.54 -7.74 10.95
C ALA A 225 23.71 -7.50 12.47
N GLU A 226 23.62 -6.25 12.91
CA GLU A 226 23.69 -5.90 14.33
C GLU A 226 22.51 -6.44 15.13
N ILE A 227 21.27 -6.37 14.60
CA ILE A 227 20.11 -6.95 15.26
C ILE A 227 20.29 -8.47 15.44
N TYR A 228 20.73 -9.18 14.39
CA TYR A 228 21.01 -10.61 14.48
C TYR A 228 22.11 -10.94 15.50
N ASN A 229 23.21 -10.17 15.50
CA ASN A 229 24.33 -10.36 16.42
C ASN A 229 23.91 -10.13 17.90
N ASN A 230 22.88 -9.32 18.14
CA ASN A 230 22.27 -9.10 19.44
C ASN A 230 21.17 -10.13 19.78
N SER A 231 21.08 -11.22 19.03
CA SER A 231 20.17 -12.35 19.23
C SER A 231 18.69 -12.04 19.05
N ASP A 232 18.37 -11.00 18.28
CA ASP A 232 17.01 -10.69 17.83
C ASP A 232 16.81 -11.07 16.35
N LEU A 233 15.56 -11.13 15.89
CA LEU A 233 15.22 -11.41 14.50
C LEU A 233 15.12 -10.08 13.73
N PRO A 234 15.95 -9.85 12.70
CA PRO A 234 15.96 -8.57 12.01
C PRO A 234 14.63 -8.18 11.37
N ILE A 235 14.04 -9.06 10.55
CA ILE A 235 12.83 -8.71 9.80
C ILE A 235 11.99 -9.96 9.52
N CYS A 236 10.68 -9.79 9.35
CA CYS A 236 9.79 -10.89 8.98
C CYS A 236 8.84 -10.51 7.85
N TRP A 237 8.40 -11.51 7.11
CA TRP A 237 7.35 -11.46 6.10
C TRP A 237 6.67 -12.84 5.96
N PRO A 238 5.41 -12.92 5.47
CA PRO A 238 4.69 -14.16 5.33
C PRO A 238 5.11 -14.94 4.08
N GLY A 239 5.39 -16.23 4.22
CA GLY A 239 5.80 -17.08 3.12
C GLY A 239 4.71 -17.28 2.07
N LYS A 240 3.46 -17.42 2.51
CA LYS A 240 2.30 -17.57 1.62
C LYS A 240 2.11 -16.38 0.66
N TYR A 241 2.42 -15.19 1.12
CA TYR A 241 2.23 -13.95 0.37
C TYR A 241 3.55 -13.21 0.10
N ARG A 242 4.69 -13.94 0.07
CA ARG A 242 6.02 -13.38 -0.13
C ARG A 242 6.12 -12.48 -1.37
N GLN A 243 5.44 -12.87 -2.49
CA GLN A 243 5.45 -12.08 -3.72
C GLN A 243 4.76 -10.72 -3.52
N HIS A 244 3.67 -10.68 -2.75
CA HIS A 244 2.99 -9.42 -2.46
C HIS A 244 3.82 -8.52 -1.55
N HIS A 245 4.39 -9.07 -0.46
CA HIS A 245 5.15 -8.27 0.50
C HIS A 245 6.48 -7.79 -0.09
N LEU A 246 7.31 -8.70 -0.58
CA LEU A 246 8.62 -8.35 -1.13
C LEU A 246 8.52 -7.67 -2.51
N GLY A 247 7.54 -8.06 -3.35
CA GLY A 247 7.34 -7.46 -4.66
C GLY A 247 6.85 -6.02 -4.56
N ASN A 248 5.93 -5.71 -3.64
CA ASN A 248 5.49 -4.32 -3.44
C ASN A 248 6.53 -3.49 -2.67
N LEU A 249 7.34 -4.10 -1.79
CA LEU A 249 8.52 -3.42 -1.26
C LEU A 249 9.49 -3.05 -2.39
N LEU A 250 9.74 -3.98 -3.34
CA LEU A 250 10.55 -3.70 -4.53
C LEU A 250 9.98 -2.52 -5.32
N ASP A 251 8.68 -2.50 -5.59
CA ASP A 251 8.03 -1.38 -6.30
C ASP A 251 8.24 -0.03 -5.58
N ASN A 252 8.21 -0.04 -4.26
CA ASN A 252 8.47 1.16 -3.47
C ASN A 252 9.94 1.58 -3.52
N LEU A 253 10.89 0.65 -3.45
CA LEU A 253 12.31 0.94 -3.60
C LEU A 253 12.63 1.50 -4.99
N VAL A 254 11.99 0.96 -6.04
CA VAL A 254 12.11 1.48 -7.41
C VAL A 254 11.54 2.89 -7.50
N SER A 255 10.33 3.11 -6.97
CA SER A 255 9.67 4.42 -6.98
C SER A 255 10.46 5.47 -6.21
N ASP A 256 11.06 5.09 -5.09
CA ASP A 256 11.88 5.97 -4.26
C ASP A 256 13.17 6.40 -4.97
N TYR A 257 13.79 5.52 -5.75
CA TYR A 257 14.97 5.85 -6.55
C TYR A 257 14.63 6.72 -7.75
N GLU A 258 13.62 6.32 -8.52
CA GLU A 258 13.24 6.95 -9.79
C GLU A 258 12.52 8.29 -9.59
N GLY A 259 11.67 8.39 -8.58
CA GLY A 259 10.76 9.52 -8.40
C GLY A 259 9.55 9.47 -9.33
N VAL A 260 8.57 10.34 -9.07
CA VAL A 260 7.26 10.34 -9.74
C VAL A 260 7.38 10.46 -11.25
N GLU A 261 8.18 11.40 -11.75
CA GLU A 261 8.29 11.68 -13.20
C GLU A 261 8.93 10.52 -13.97
N GLN A 262 9.90 9.84 -13.40
CA GLN A 262 10.53 8.69 -14.05
C GLN A 262 9.65 7.44 -13.96
N MET A 263 8.92 7.25 -12.85
CA MET A 263 7.93 6.18 -12.73
C MET A 263 6.78 6.34 -13.70
N ARG A 264 6.35 7.56 -14.00
CA ARG A 264 5.31 7.85 -14.99
C ARG A 264 5.63 7.26 -16.36
N LEU A 265 6.91 7.21 -16.76
CA LEU A 265 7.33 6.65 -18.06
C LEU A 265 6.95 5.18 -18.23
N ASN A 266 6.80 4.43 -17.14
CA ASN A 266 6.37 3.02 -17.19
C ASN A 266 4.91 2.86 -17.62
N TYR A 267 4.15 3.95 -17.65
CA TYR A 267 2.72 3.96 -17.92
C TYR A 267 2.36 4.77 -19.17
N THR A 268 3.10 5.83 -19.46
CA THR A 268 2.81 6.74 -20.56
C THR A 268 3.66 6.48 -21.80
N PHE A 269 4.87 5.93 -21.64
CA PHE A 269 5.90 5.83 -22.68
C PHE A 269 6.11 7.14 -23.45
N ASP A 270 6.07 8.24 -22.72
CA ASP A 270 6.25 9.59 -23.27
C ASP A 270 7.10 10.43 -22.33
N GLY A 271 8.29 10.82 -22.78
CA GLY A 271 9.22 11.63 -22.01
C GLY A 271 10.69 11.23 -22.18
N THR A 272 11.51 11.54 -21.18
CA THR A 272 12.94 11.23 -21.17
C THR A 272 13.32 10.46 -19.91
N ALA A 273 13.79 9.23 -20.11
CA ALA A 273 14.39 8.44 -19.03
C ALA A 273 15.82 8.92 -18.77
N LYS A 274 16.14 9.19 -17.50
CA LYS A 274 17.42 9.81 -17.12
C LYS A 274 18.50 8.79 -16.75
N ASP A 275 18.09 7.66 -16.17
CA ASP A 275 19.00 6.69 -15.51
C ASP A 275 18.80 5.28 -16.07
N LEU A 276 18.85 5.10 -17.39
CA LEU A 276 18.78 3.77 -17.99
C LEU A 276 20.11 3.05 -17.89
N VAL A 277 20.13 1.89 -17.27
CA VAL A 277 21.33 1.04 -17.17
C VAL A 277 21.84 0.65 -18.56
N VAL A 278 23.11 0.89 -18.83
CA VAL A 278 23.78 0.49 -20.07
C VAL A 278 24.15 -0.98 -19.99
N LEU A 279 23.74 -1.76 -20.99
CA LEU A 279 24.13 -3.15 -21.15
C LEU A 279 25.26 -3.26 -22.20
N ASP A 280 26.12 -4.26 -22.04
CA ASP A 280 27.12 -4.59 -23.06
C ASP A 280 26.51 -5.40 -24.23
N ALA A 281 27.34 -5.76 -25.21
CA ALA A 281 26.89 -6.53 -26.37
C ALA A 281 26.33 -7.94 -26.02
N ASN A 282 26.59 -8.44 -24.82
CA ASN A 282 26.08 -9.71 -24.32
C ASN A 282 24.86 -9.53 -23.42
N GLY A 283 24.31 -8.31 -23.31
CA GLY A 283 23.18 -7.98 -22.45
C GLY A 283 23.54 -7.91 -20.96
N LYS A 284 24.81 -7.70 -20.61
CA LYS A 284 25.28 -7.62 -19.23
C LYS A 284 25.39 -6.18 -18.75
N VAL A 285 25.04 -5.95 -17.49
CA VAL A 285 25.14 -4.63 -16.85
C VAL A 285 26.58 -4.12 -16.91
N LYS A 286 26.77 -2.96 -17.54
CA LYS A 286 28.05 -2.26 -17.49
C LYS A 286 28.22 -1.54 -16.16
N ARG A 287 29.40 -1.72 -15.56
CA ARG A 287 29.78 -0.99 -14.33
C ARG A 287 31.07 -0.23 -14.55
N ASN A 288 31.19 0.92 -13.87
CA ASN A 288 32.43 1.71 -13.86
C ASN A 288 33.48 1.07 -12.91
N GLY A 289 34.63 1.71 -12.77
CA GLY A 289 35.74 1.20 -11.95
C GLY A 289 35.42 1.12 -10.44
N SER A 290 34.39 1.80 -9.96
CA SER A 290 33.88 1.71 -8.58
C SER A 290 32.76 0.69 -8.39
N GLY A 291 32.38 -0.03 -9.45
CA GLY A 291 31.30 -1.01 -9.40
C GLY A 291 29.90 -0.42 -9.57
N THR A 292 29.76 0.88 -9.76
CA THR A 292 28.47 1.55 -9.99
C THR A 292 27.98 1.27 -11.41
N PRO A 293 26.67 0.96 -11.63
CA PRO A 293 26.10 0.83 -12.97
C PRO A 293 26.35 2.09 -13.80
N VAL A 294 26.73 1.90 -15.07
CA VAL A 294 26.78 2.99 -16.04
C VAL A 294 25.37 3.24 -16.54
N THR A 295 24.92 4.49 -16.54
CA THR A 295 23.60 4.88 -17.00
C THR A 295 23.68 5.84 -18.19
N GLU A 296 22.59 5.93 -18.94
CA GLU A 296 22.41 6.86 -20.07
C GLU A 296 21.03 7.52 -20.00
N GLU A 297 20.93 8.70 -20.59
CA GLU A 297 19.65 9.38 -20.83
C GLU A 297 19.11 9.00 -22.21
N LYS A 298 17.79 8.75 -22.30
CA LYS A 298 17.15 8.38 -23.57
C LYS A 298 15.70 8.85 -23.63
N ALA A 299 15.30 9.38 -24.80
CA ALA A 299 13.91 9.67 -25.08
C ALA A 299 13.10 8.36 -25.15
N ILE A 300 11.99 8.32 -24.45
CA ILE A 300 11.03 7.21 -24.42
C ILE A 300 9.82 7.60 -25.22
N THR A 301 9.40 6.70 -26.11
CA THR A 301 8.22 6.81 -26.95
C THR A 301 7.51 5.47 -26.99
N ALA A 302 6.31 5.41 -27.53
CA ALA A 302 5.59 4.14 -27.72
C ALA A 302 6.41 3.08 -28.48
N ALA A 303 7.29 3.49 -29.41
CA ALA A 303 8.09 2.57 -30.21
C ALA A 303 9.26 1.92 -29.44
N ASN A 304 9.74 2.56 -28.36
CA ASN A 304 10.85 2.06 -27.54
C ASN A 304 10.52 2.04 -26.04
N GLY A 305 9.24 1.97 -25.69
CA GLY A 305 8.79 1.95 -24.30
C GLY A 305 9.39 0.81 -23.47
N TYR A 306 9.83 -0.28 -24.12
CA TYR A 306 10.56 -1.38 -23.46
C TYR A 306 11.86 -0.92 -22.77
N ASP A 307 12.44 0.19 -23.19
CA ASP A 307 13.66 0.70 -22.55
C ASP A 307 13.47 1.08 -21.07
N VAL A 308 12.24 1.37 -20.62
CA VAL A 308 11.95 1.63 -19.20
C VAL A 308 12.29 0.43 -18.29
N ALA A 309 12.38 -0.79 -18.86
CA ALA A 309 12.88 -1.95 -18.13
C ALA A 309 14.29 -1.75 -17.59
N ARG A 310 15.09 -0.89 -18.23
CA ARG A 310 16.48 -0.58 -17.88
C ARG A 310 16.62 0.50 -16.79
N GLN A 311 15.55 1.03 -16.22
CA GLN A 311 15.62 2.01 -15.13
C GLN A 311 16.50 1.50 -13.99
N ALA A 312 17.44 2.33 -13.50
CA ALA A 312 18.45 1.94 -12.52
C ALA A 312 17.82 1.56 -11.17
N GLY A 313 16.71 2.18 -10.79
CA GLY A 313 15.95 1.82 -9.59
C GLY A 313 15.51 0.35 -9.59
N LYS A 314 15.18 -0.22 -10.75
CA LYS A 314 14.82 -1.65 -10.88
C LYS A 314 16.01 -2.56 -10.59
N LEU A 315 17.20 -2.20 -11.10
CA LEU A 315 18.43 -2.94 -10.79
C LEU A 315 18.75 -2.89 -9.29
N TYR A 316 18.78 -1.71 -8.71
CA TYR A 316 19.10 -1.54 -7.27
C TYR A 316 18.07 -2.23 -6.38
N GLY A 317 16.79 -2.13 -6.71
CA GLY A 317 15.73 -2.81 -5.95
C GLY A 317 15.85 -4.34 -6.03
N MET A 318 16.15 -4.91 -7.22
CA MET A 318 16.36 -6.36 -7.38
C MET A 318 17.61 -6.84 -6.62
N GLU A 319 18.70 -6.06 -6.61
CA GLU A 319 19.90 -6.35 -5.81
C GLU A 319 19.58 -6.30 -4.29
N PHE A 320 18.74 -5.36 -3.85
CA PHE A 320 18.28 -5.28 -2.45
C PHE A 320 17.49 -6.53 -2.05
N ILE A 321 16.50 -6.92 -2.87
CA ILE A 321 15.65 -8.11 -2.60
C ILE A 321 16.51 -9.38 -2.58
N GLU A 322 17.44 -9.53 -3.52
CA GLU A 322 18.39 -10.65 -3.50
C GLU A 322 19.19 -10.67 -2.19
N LYS A 323 19.82 -9.55 -1.83
CA LYS A 323 20.65 -9.44 -0.62
C LYS A 323 19.86 -9.78 0.64
N LEU A 324 18.60 -9.32 0.71
CA LEU A 324 17.70 -9.65 1.82
C LEU A 324 17.38 -11.15 1.87
N MET A 325 16.99 -11.75 0.74
CA MET A 325 16.58 -13.15 0.66
C MET A 325 17.74 -14.15 0.77
N SER A 326 18.96 -13.73 0.42
CA SER A 326 20.14 -14.61 0.40
C SER A 326 20.71 -14.91 1.79
N ASN A 327 20.35 -14.14 2.81
CA ASN A 327 20.85 -14.32 4.16
C ASN A 327 19.74 -14.78 5.12
N SER A 328 19.64 -16.10 5.35
CA SER A 328 18.62 -16.69 6.23
C SER A 328 18.70 -16.24 7.70
N LYS A 329 19.76 -15.52 8.08
CA LYS A 329 19.89 -14.92 9.41
C LYS A 329 19.03 -13.66 9.58
N TYR A 330 18.55 -13.08 8.48
CA TYR A 330 17.82 -11.83 8.52
C TYR A 330 16.32 -12.02 8.71
N TYR A 331 15.75 -13.17 8.35
CA TYR A 331 14.32 -13.36 8.29
C TYR A 331 13.82 -14.60 9.06
N ASN A 332 12.52 -14.67 9.29
CA ASN A 332 11.83 -15.73 10.00
C ASN A 332 11.82 -17.07 9.22
N ASP A 333 11.75 -18.19 9.93
CA ASP A 333 11.69 -19.52 9.31
C ASP A 333 10.47 -19.73 8.39
N GLY A 334 9.37 -19.03 8.66
CA GLY A 334 8.14 -19.05 7.86
C GLY A 334 8.19 -18.25 6.55
N ALA A 335 9.24 -17.46 6.31
CA ALA A 335 9.33 -16.49 5.21
C ALA A 335 9.15 -17.07 3.79
N PHE A 336 9.35 -18.39 3.62
CA PHE A 336 9.17 -19.11 2.36
C PHE A 336 8.29 -20.36 2.50
N VAL A 337 7.50 -20.44 3.57
CA VAL A 337 6.57 -21.55 3.82
C VAL A 337 5.17 -21.15 3.34
N ASP A 338 4.62 -21.85 2.35
CA ASP A 338 3.36 -21.49 1.70
C ASP A 338 2.12 -21.54 2.61
N SER A 339 2.21 -22.22 3.76
CA SER A 339 1.15 -22.21 4.79
C SER A 339 1.27 -21.07 5.79
N PHE A 340 2.41 -20.35 5.84
CA PHE A 340 2.65 -19.26 6.79
C PHE A 340 2.02 -17.96 6.26
N THR A 341 0.89 -17.59 6.86
CA THR A 341 0.04 -16.49 6.42
C THR A 341 0.51 -15.12 6.93
N HIS A 342 -0.13 -14.04 6.48
CA HIS A 342 0.11 -12.69 7.01
C HIS A 342 -0.26 -12.60 8.50
N THR A 343 -1.35 -13.22 8.93
CA THR A 343 -1.75 -13.24 10.34
C THR A 343 -0.75 -14.01 11.22
N ASP A 344 -0.23 -15.15 10.75
CA ASP A 344 0.84 -15.88 11.47
C ASP A 344 2.10 -15.00 11.60
N ASN A 345 2.43 -14.24 10.56
CA ASN A 345 3.58 -13.35 10.55
C ASN A 345 3.41 -12.13 11.47
N GLN A 346 2.22 -11.54 11.50
CA GLN A 346 1.87 -10.43 12.39
C GLN A 346 1.86 -10.90 13.86
N GLU A 347 1.32 -12.10 14.14
CA GLU A 347 1.37 -12.72 15.46
C GLU A 347 2.83 -12.96 15.89
N LEU A 348 3.68 -13.52 15.01
CA LEU A 348 5.11 -13.68 15.26
C LEU A 348 5.78 -12.35 15.60
N PHE A 349 5.50 -11.29 14.85
CA PHE A 349 6.05 -9.95 15.08
C PHE A 349 5.65 -9.38 16.45
N LEU A 350 4.41 -9.60 16.87
CA LEU A 350 3.88 -9.11 18.13
C LEU A 350 4.30 -9.93 19.34
N MET A 351 4.31 -11.25 19.23
CA MET A 351 4.52 -12.16 20.38
C MET A 351 5.98 -12.47 20.65
N ASN A 352 6.83 -12.53 19.62
CA ASN A 352 8.23 -12.93 19.78
C ASN A 352 8.98 -12.06 20.81
N GLY A 353 9.71 -12.71 21.72
CA GLY A 353 10.48 -12.06 22.77
C GLY A 353 9.65 -11.53 23.95
N THR A 354 8.33 -11.73 23.93
CA THR A 354 7.45 -11.46 25.07
C THR A 354 7.38 -12.68 26.02
N GLU A 355 6.77 -12.48 27.18
CA GLU A 355 6.54 -13.56 28.15
C GLU A 355 5.49 -14.58 27.66
N LEU A 356 4.70 -14.19 26.65
CA LEU A 356 3.65 -15.03 26.03
C LEU A 356 4.18 -15.99 24.96
N SER A 357 5.45 -15.84 24.55
CA SER A 357 6.08 -16.67 23.52
C SER A 357 7.18 -17.56 24.10
N GLU A 358 7.32 -18.75 23.54
CA GLU A 358 8.44 -19.65 23.84
C GLU A 358 9.78 -19.10 23.31
N THR A 359 9.75 -18.33 22.22
CA THR A 359 10.95 -17.74 21.66
C THR A 359 11.35 -16.47 22.41
N ARG A 360 12.66 -16.37 22.72
CA ARG A 360 13.23 -15.21 23.42
C ARG A 360 13.75 -14.13 22.48
N LYS A 361 13.82 -14.43 21.17
CA LYS A 361 14.22 -13.48 20.16
C LYS A 361 13.04 -12.54 19.86
N THR A 362 13.25 -11.25 19.98
CA THR A 362 12.25 -10.26 19.57
C THR A 362 12.39 -10.00 18.07
N THR A 363 11.28 -9.84 17.35
CA THR A 363 11.31 -9.47 15.94
C THR A 363 11.38 -7.94 15.84
N ALA A 364 12.39 -7.45 15.13
CA ALA A 364 12.69 -6.01 15.09
C ALA A 364 11.89 -5.26 14.03
N MET A 365 11.69 -5.88 12.85
CA MET A 365 11.01 -5.25 11.72
C MET A 365 10.02 -6.21 11.04
N LEU A 366 9.01 -5.63 10.39
CA LEU A 366 7.96 -6.33 9.65
C LEU A 366 7.81 -5.66 8.28
N ILE A 367 7.74 -6.46 7.21
CA ILE A 367 7.31 -5.97 5.89
C ILE A 367 5.81 -6.14 5.79
N ASP A 368 5.07 -5.04 5.80
CA ASP A 368 3.60 -5.02 5.69
C ASP A 368 3.13 -3.61 5.26
N GLY A 369 1.81 -3.44 5.16
CA GLY A 369 1.18 -2.15 4.88
C GLY A 369 0.64 -1.46 6.14
N PRO A 370 0.16 -0.22 6.03
CA PRO A 370 -0.37 0.53 7.18
C PRO A 370 -1.63 -0.10 7.80
N TRP A 371 -2.26 -1.06 7.14
CA TRP A 371 -3.42 -1.82 7.63
C TRP A 371 -3.10 -2.92 8.65
N TRP A 372 -1.82 -3.28 8.82
CA TRP A 372 -1.41 -4.42 9.64
C TRP A 372 -1.93 -4.39 11.08
N MET A 373 -2.04 -3.19 11.69
CA MET A 373 -2.57 -3.07 13.06
C MET A 373 -4.06 -3.42 13.13
N ALA A 374 -4.85 -3.00 12.14
CA ALA A 374 -6.26 -3.36 12.06
C ALA A 374 -6.45 -4.87 11.86
N GLU A 375 -5.64 -5.50 11.00
CA GLU A 375 -5.63 -6.96 10.82
C GLU A 375 -5.19 -7.71 12.08
N SER A 376 -4.27 -7.14 12.86
CA SER A 376 -3.72 -7.72 14.09
C SER A 376 -4.53 -7.39 15.34
N SER A 377 -5.66 -6.68 15.24
CA SER A 377 -6.45 -6.22 16.39
C SER A 377 -6.79 -7.36 17.37
N GLY A 378 -7.18 -8.54 16.84
CA GLY A 378 -7.46 -9.72 17.65
C GLY A 378 -6.25 -10.26 18.43
N VAL A 379 -5.04 -10.13 17.88
CA VAL A 379 -3.79 -10.51 18.56
C VAL A 379 -3.50 -9.52 19.70
N PHE A 380 -3.60 -8.22 19.44
CA PHE A 380 -3.44 -7.19 20.49
C PHE A 380 -4.45 -7.40 21.63
N GLU A 381 -5.73 -7.66 21.32
CA GLU A 381 -6.75 -7.92 22.33
C GLU A 381 -6.46 -9.17 23.16
N ALA A 382 -6.01 -10.26 22.52
CA ALA A 382 -5.64 -11.49 23.22
C ALA A 382 -4.45 -11.27 24.14
N MET A 383 -3.42 -10.57 23.68
CA MET A 383 -2.22 -10.27 24.46
C MET A 383 -2.53 -9.31 25.63
N ALA A 384 -3.40 -8.31 25.41
CA ALA A 384 -3.79 -7.34 26.44
C ALA A 384 -4.60 -7.98 27.60
N LYS A 385 -5.33 -9.07 27.34
CA LYS A 385 -6.01 -9.84 28.38
C LYS A 385 -5.04 -10.50 29.37
N GLU A 386 -3.84 -10.88 28.88
CA GLU A 386 -2.80 -11.45 29.72
C GLU A 386 -2.03 -10.37 30.48
N ASP A 387 -1.71 -9.25 29.82
CA ASP A 387 -1.08 -8.09 30.43
C ASP A 387 -1.34 -6.84 29.58
N GLU A 388 -1.95 -5.82 30.14
CA GLU A 388 -2.31 -4.55 29.48
C GLU A 388 -1.13 -3.85 28.80
N LYS A 389 0.11 -4.11 29.25
CA LYS A 389 1.32 -3.57 28.59
C LYS A 389 1.45 -4.00 27.12
N TYR A 390 0.75 -5.06 26.70
CA TYR A 390 0.75 -5.57 25.33
C TYR A 390 -0.40 -5.05 24.48
N SER A 391 -1.25 -4.19 24.99
CA SER A 391 -2.31 -3.56 24.20
C SER A 391 -1.72 -2.68 23.09
N GLU A 392 -2.47 -2.50 22.01
CA GLU A 392 -2.12 -1.60 20.91
C GLU A 392 -1.68 -0.21 21.41
N LYS A 393 -2.38 0.32 22.41
CA LYS A 393 -2.12 1.64 22.99
C LYS A 393 -0.78 1.73 23.71
N ASN A 394 -0.30 0.66 24.29
CA ASN A 394 0.91 0.62 25.13
C ASN A 394 2.15 0.14 24.40
N ARG A 395 2.06 -0.20 23.11
CA ARG A 395 3.18 -0.62 22.28
C ARG A 395 3.48 0.40 21.19
N ASN A 396 4.76 0.65 20.96
CA ASN A 396 5.21 1.65 20.02
C ASN A 396 5.84 0.99 18.78
N PHE A 397 5.23 1.27 17.64
CA PHE A 397 5.72 0.89 16.33
C PHE A 397 5.88 2.13 15.45
N GLY A 398 6.76 2.07 14.46
CA GLY A 398 7.00 3.16 13.53
C GLY A 398 7.02 2.67 12.08
N TRP A 399 6.64 3.55 11.18
CA TRP A 399 6.85 3.39 9.75
C TRP A 399 8.26 3.89 9.41
N MET A 400 9.12 3.01 8.91
CA MET A 400 10.49 3.36 8.56
C MET A 400 10.52 4.05 7.19
N PRO A 401 11.08 5.27 7.08
CA PRO A 401 11.37 5.84 5.77
C PRO A 401 12.26 4.91 4.96
N LEU A 402 12.03 4.82 3.64
CA LEU A 402 12.80 3.92 2.80
C LEU A 402 14.27 4.33 2.77
N PRO A 403 15.21 3.41 3.00
CA PRO A 403 16.63 3.67 2.79
C PRO A 403 16.88 3.94 1.31
N LYS A 404 17.83 4.80 1.00
CA LYS A 404 18.18 5.17 -0.38
C LYS A 404 19.12 4.16 -1.01
N ALA A 405 18.97 3.90 -2.30
CA ALA A 405 19.81 2.95 -3.00
C ALA A 405 21.29 3.41 -3.02
N THR A 406 21.54 4.72 -3.07
CA THR A 406 22.87 5.32 -3.17
C THR A 406 23.00 6.52 -2.25
N ALA A 407 24.21 6.84 -1.82
CA ALA A 407 24.49 7.94 -0.89
C ALA A 407 24.11 9.32 -1.43
N ASP A 408 24.18 9.53 -2.74
CA ASP A 408 23.79 10.79 -3.39
C ASP A 408 22.28 11.03 -3.40
N LYS A 409 21.48 10.00 -3.16
CA LYS A 409 20.02 10.11 -3.01
C LYS A 409 19.58 10.42 -1.56
N VAL A 410 20.48 10.32 -0.58
CA VAL A 410 20.16 10.69 0.81
C VAL A 410 19.74 12.15 0.88
N GLY A 411 18.64 12.44 1.57
CA GLY A 411 18.01 13.76 1.63
C GLY A 411 16.96 14.01 0.54
N SER A 412 16.82 13.13 -0.45
CA SER A 412 15.70 13.19 -1.38
C SER A 412 14.40 12.77 -0.69
N LYS A 413 13.28 13.33 -1.16
CA LYS A 413 11.95 12.98 -0.66
C LYS A 413 11.66 11.50 -0.93
N ASN A 414 11.03 10.81 0.01
CA ASN A 414 10.55 9.45 -0.24
C ASN A 414 9.42 9.46 -1.27
N VAL A 415 9.37 8.42 -2.10
CA VAL A 415 8.32 8.21 -3.09
C VAL A 415 7.78 6.80 -2.95
N PHE A 416 6.47 6.67 -2.73
CA PHE A 416 5.78 5.39 -2.62
C PHE A 416 4.97 5.09 -3.87
N SER A 417 4.85 3.81 -4.20
CA SER A 417 3.90 3.32 -5.20
C SER A 417 2.62 2.88 -4.50
N ASP A 418 1.47 3.45 -4.87
CA ASP A 418 0.18 3.02 -4.33
C ASP A 418 -0.13 1.58 -4.76
N TYR A 419 -0.30 0.69 -3.78
CA TYR A 419 -0.63 -0.72 -4.01
C TYR A 419 -2.13 -0.93 -4.13
N LEU A 420 -2.92 -0.26 -3.29
CA LEU A 420 -4.33 -0.59 -3.13
C LEU A 420 -5.19 -0.15 -4.32
N ASN A 421 -4.76 0.89 -5.04
CA ASN A 421 -5.54 1.43 -6.16
C ASN A 421 -7.03 1.56 -5.80
N ALA A 422 -7.29 2.13 -4.60
CA ALA A 422 -8.62 2.18 -4.03
C ALA A 422 -9.39 3.39 -4.56
N PHE A 423 -10.61 3.17 -5.04
CA PHE A 423 -11.47 4.24 -5.53
C PHE A 423 -12.94 4.04 -5.17
N VAL A 424 -13.70 5.13 -5.20
CA VAL A 424 -15.14 5.13 -5.04
C VAL A 424 -15.84 5.53 -6.33
N CYS A 425 -16.93 4.84 -6.66
CA CYS A 425 -17.75 5.15 -7.82
C CYS A 425 -19.23 4.84 -7.55
N VAL A 426 -20.09 5.37 -8.41
CA VAL A 426 -21.55 5.16 -8.39
C VAL A 426 -21.93 4.40 -9.65
N LYS A 427 -22.76 3.37 -9.51
CA LYS A 427 -23.30 2.61 -10.64
C LYS A 427 -24.25 3.47 -11.45
N SER A 428 -24.17 3.42 -12.79
CA SER A 428 -25.11 4.09 -13.68
C SER A 428 -26.50 3.42 -13.68
N GLY A 429 -27.51 4.16 -14.16
CA GLY A 429 -28.85 3.64 -14.35
C GLY A 429 -29.72 3.57 -13.10
N LEU A 430 -29.29 4.19 -12.00
CA LEU A 430 -30.08 4.31 -10.78
C LEU A 430 -31.29 5.23 -10.98
N ALA A 431 -32.38 4.97 -10.24
CA ALA A 431 -33.51 5.88 -10.18
C ALA A 431 -33.08 7.24 -9.62
N ASP A 432 -33.67 8.34 -10.10
CA ASP A 432 -33.20 9.71 -9.84
C ASP A 432 -32.98 10.04 -8.36
N GLY A 433 -33.87 9.63 -7.47
CA GLY A 433 -33.72 9.90 -6.05
C GLY A 433 -32.60 9.08 -5.41
N VAL A 434 -32.46 7.80 -5.79
CA VAL A 434 -31.37 6.92 -5.35
C VAL A 434 -30.03 7.44 -5.88
N LYS A 435 -29.97 7.81 -7.17
CA LYS A 435 -28.79 8.42 -7.77
C LYS A 435 -28.36 9.68 -7.02
N LYS A 436 -29.30 10.57 -6.73
CA LYS A 436 -29.01 11.80 -5.98
C LYS A 436 -28.45 11.49 -4.58
N ALA A 437 -29.00 10.52 -3.88
CA ALA A 437 -28.51 10.08 -2.58
C ALA A 437 -27.10 9.44 -2.68
N ALA A 438 -26.86 8.63 -3.72
CA ALA A 438 -25.54 7.99 -3.96
C ALA A 438 -24.45 9.05 -4.27
N LEU A 439 -24.74 10.01 -5.15
CA LEU A 439 -23.80 11.11 -5.44
C LEU A 439 -23.51 11.95 -4.19
N GLU A 440 -24.53 12.25 -3.39
CA GLU A 440 -24.37 13.03 -2.17
C GLU A 440 -23.59 12.26 -1.10
N LEU A 441 -23.75 10.92 -1.00
CA LEU A 441 -22.92 10.07 -0.12
C LEU A 441 -21.43 10.13 -0.52
N VAL A 442 -21.14 10.00 -1.82
CA VAL A 442 -19.75 10.12 -2.33
C VAL A 442 -19.18 11.50 -2.02
N LYS A 443 -19.94 12.56 -2.28
CA LYS A 443 -19.54 13.93 -1.95
C LYS A 443 -19.30 14.10 -0.44
N TYR A 444 -20.24 13.63 0.39
CA TYR A 444 -20.14 13.70 1.85
C TYR A 444 -18.91 12.96 2.40
N SER A 445 -18.53 11.83 1.79
CA SER A 445 -17.31 11.10 2.15
C SER A 445 -16.01 11.89 1.94
N CYS A 446 -16.06 12.98 1.14
CA CYS A 446 -14.95 13.89 0.86
C CYS A 446 -14.93 15.12 1.77
N THR A 447 -15.86 15.26 2.73
CA THR A 447 -15.80 16.35 3.72
C THR A 447 -14.59 16.22 4.62
N ASP A 448 -14.01 17.33 5.07
CA ASP A 448 -12.85 17.31 5.99
C ASP A 448 -13.15 16.48 7.25
N GLU A 449 -14.40 16.53 7.74
CA GLU A 449 -14.81 15.73 8.90
C GLU A 449 -14.78 14.23 8.61
N MET A 450 -15.30 13.77 7.46
CA MET A 450 -15.30 12.34 7.13
C MET A 450 -13.92 11.84 6.71
N LEU A 451 -13.07 12.69 6.16
CA LEU A 451 -11.66 12.39 5.92
C LEU A 451 -10.91 12.17 7.25
N ARG A 452 -11.14 13.04 8.25
CA ARG A 452 -10.60 12.87 9.60
C ARG A 452 -11.18 11.63 10.29
N ASP A 453 -12.48 11.40 10.16
CA ASP A 453 -13.13 10.22 10.74
C ASP A 453 -12.53 8.92 10.20
N PHE A 454 -12.32 8.82 8.89
CA PHE A 454 -11.59 7.70 8.30
C PHE A 454 -10.23 7.48 8.97
N THR A 455 -9.45 8.56 9.14
CA THR A 455 -8.13 8.47 9.78
C THR A 455 -8.20 8.07 11.26
N ARG A 456 -9.21 8.55 12.01
CA ARG A 456 -9.44 8.13 13.40
C ARG A 456 -9.72 6.64 13.50
N VAL A 457 -10.55 6.11 12.58
CA VAL A 457 -10.98 4.70 12.61
C VAL A 457 -9.89 3.75 12.12
N THR A 458 -9.14 4.15 11.09
CA THR A 458 -8.19 3.24 10.39
C THR A 458 -6.72 3.48 10.76
N GLY A 459 -6.40 4.61 11.36
CA GLY A 459 -5.01 5.01 11.63
C GLY A 459 -4.20 5.43 10.40
N THR A 460 -4.83 5.52 9.22
CA THR A 460 -4.15 5.88 7.97
C THR A 460 -4.85 7.06 7.27
N VAL A 461 -4.34 7.47 6.11
CA VAL A 461 -4.86 8.64 5.39
C VAL A 461 -5.61 8.26 4.13
N LYS A 462 -6.61 9.08 3.77
CA LYS A 462 -7.20 9.08 2.43
C LYS A 462 -6.35 9.87 1.44
N GLY A 463 -6.51 9.58 0.15
CA GLY A 463 -5.81 10.24 -0.95
C GLY A 463 -6.27 11.68 -1.22
N TYR A 464 -6.51 12.48 -0.17
CA TYR A 464 -7.01 13.85 -0.27
C TYR A 464 -6.16 14.80 0.57
N LYS A 465 -6.17 16.07 0.23
CA LYS A 465 -5.59 17.14 1.06
C LYS A 465 -6.56 17.49 2.19
N TYR A 466 -6.20 17.19 3.42
CA TYR A 466 -6.88 17.58 4.65
C TYR A 466 -5.91 17.56 5.82
N ASP A 467 -6.30 18.19 6.92
CA ASP A 467 -5.51 18.22 8.15
C ASP A 467 -6.27 17.58 9.31
N MET A 468 -5.52 16.79 10.09
CA MET A 468 -5.99 16.29 11.39
C MET A 468 -5.92 17.40 12.42
N THR A 469 -6.88 17.46 13.32
CA THR A 469 -6.80 18.36 14.48
C THR A 469 -5.77 17.87 15.49
N LYS A 470 -5.39 18.72 16.45
CA LYS A 470 -4.47 18.31 17.53
C LYS A 470 -5.11 17.24 18.40
N GLU A 471 -6.41 17.35 18.62
CA GLU A 471 -7.21 16.42 19.40
C GLU A 471 -7.26 15.05 18.71
N ASP A 472 -7.56 15.01 17.40
CA ASP A 472 -7.53 13.78 16.62
C ASP A 472 -6.15 13.10 16.67
N MET A 473 -5.09 13.89 16.47
CA MET A 473 -3.71 13.36 16.53
C MET A 473 -3.33 12.84 17.91
N ALA A 474 -3.87 13.40 19.01
CA ALA A 474 -3.56 12.93 20.37
C ALA A 474 -4.07 11.50 20.61
N GLU A 475 -5.22 11.14 20.05
CA GLU A 475 -5.85 9.83 20.23
C GLU A 475 -5.23 8.71 19.39
N LEU A 476 -4.47 9.04 18.34
CA LEU A 476 -3.86 8.05 17.44
C LEU A 476 -2.67 7.32 18.09
N SER A 477 -2.43 6.08 17.69
CA SER A 477 -1.25 5.31 18.06
C SER A 477 0.05 5.97 17.56
N THR A 478 1.18 5.60 18.12
CA THR A 478 2.51 6.03 17.63
C THR A 478 2.71 5.61 16.18
N PHE A 479 2.27 4.41 15.82
CA PHE A 479 2.34 3.90 14.45
C PHE A 479 1.53 4.78 13.49
N SER A 480 0.25 5.05 13.80
CA SER A 480 -0.60 5.89 12.94
C SER A 480 -0.02 7.28 12.74
N LYS A 481 0.54 7.90 13.80
CA LYS A 481 1.24 9.19 13.71
C LYS A 481 2.43 9.13 12.76
N SER A 482 3.22 8.05 12.80
CA SER A 482 4.37 7.87 11.93
C SER A 482 3.95 7.65 10.46
N VAL A 483 2.88 6.89 10.21
CA VAL A 483 2.32 6.71 8.86
C VAL A 483 1.84 8.04 8.28
N ILE A 484 1.06 8.81 9.04
CA ILE A 484 0.56 10.13 8.61
C ILE A 484 1.73 11.07 8.31
N SER A 485 2.75 11.10 9.17
CA SER A 485 3.97 11.89 8.97
C SER A 485 4.71 11.46 7.70
N ALA A 486 4.88 10.16 7.48
CA ALA A 486 5.56 9.60 6.31
C ALA A 486 4.81 9.95 5.02
N VAL A 487 3.49 9.75 4.94
CA VAL A 487 2.70 10.07 3.75
C VAL A 487 2.73 11.57 3.45
N LYS A 488 2.58 12.43 4.45
CA LYS A 488 2.65 13.89 4.26
C LYS A 488 4.02 14.39 3.75
N LYS A 489 5.09 13.69 4.10
CA LYS A 489 6.48 14.02 3.69
C LYS A 489 6.90 13.35 2.38
N SER A 490 6.09 12.48 1.81
CA SER A 490 6.40 11.68 0.62
C SER A 490 5.58 12.13 -0.59
N ASP A 491 6.01 11.70 -1.77
CA ASP A 491 5.19 11.70 -2.97
C ASP A 491 4.64 10.30 -3.21
N VAL A 492 3.51 10.20 -3.91
CA VAL A 492 2.86 8.92 -4.22
C VAL A 492 2.77 8.76 -5.73
N VAL A 493 3.18 7.60 -6.23
CA VAL A 493 2.95 7.18 -7.62
C VAL A 493 1.65 6.41 -7.67
N TYR A 494 0.69 6.92 -8.40
CA TYR A 494 -0.52 6.19 -8.75
C TYR A 494 -0.24 5.38 -10.03
N LYS A 495 -0.38 4.06 -9.95
CA LYS A 495 0.14 3.11 -10.94
C LYS A 495 -0.49 3.20 -12.34
N PHE A 496 -1.46 4.07 -12.55
CA PHE A 496 -2.19 4.09 -13.81
C PHE A 496 -2.29 5.51 -14.35
N SER A 497 -2.30 5.62 -15.67
CA SER A 497 -2.53 6.86 -16.39
C SER A 497 -3.90 6.82 -17.05
N SER A 498 -4.56 7.96 -17.15
CA SER A 498 -5.75 8.13 -17.99
C SER A 498 -5.41 8.25 -19.48
N ASP A 499 -4.14 8.18 -19.84
CA ASP A 499 -3.71 8.22 -21.23
C ASP A 499 -4.37 7.09 -22.02
N SER A 500 -4.94 7.41 -23.17
CA SER A 500 -5.67 6.45 -24.01
C SER A 500 -4.77 5.34 -24.55
N PHE A 501 -3.49 5.59 -24.73
CA PHE A 501 -2.53 4.57 -25.15
C PHE A 501 -2.34 3.53 -24.05
N TYR A 502 -2.14 3.97 -22.83
CA TYR A 502 -2.03 3.08 -21.67
C TYR A 502 -3.32 2.27 -21.47
N ASN A 503 -4.46 2.94 -21.46
CA ASN A 503 -5.77 2.32 -21.23
C ASN A 503 -6.14 1.30 -22.31
N SER A 504 -5.72 1.51 -23.57
CA SER A 504 -6.06 0.62 -24.67
C SER A 504 -5.14 -0.59 -24.83
N HIS A 505 -3.88 -0.52 -24.37
CA HIS A 505 -2.85 -1.52 -24.74
C HIS A 505 -2.12 -2.12 -23.54
N LEU A 506 -2.00 -1.43 -22.41
CA LEU A 506 -1.08 -1.77 -21.34
C LEU A 506 -1.68 -2.33 -20.07
N ALA A 507 -2.98 -2.27 -19.89
CA ALA A 507 -3.61 -2.85 -18.72
C ALA A 507 -3.22 -4.33 -18.53
N ASN A 508 -3.21 -5.09 -19.62
CA ASN A 508 -2.78 -6.49 -19.63
C ASN A 508 -1.26 -6.63 -19.54
N LEU A 509 -0.49 -5.68 -20.10
CA LEU A 509 0.96 -5.72 -20.06
C LEU A 509 1.50 -5.49 -18.64
N ALA A 510 0.94 -4.53 -17.93
CA ALA A 510 1.41 -4.16 -16.58
C ALA A 510 1.28 -5.32 -15.58
N TYR A 511 0.22 -6.11 -15.67
CA TYR A 511 -0.01 -7.23 -14.75
C TYR A 511 0.74 -8.51 -15.15
N ASP A 512 0.82 -8.81 -16.44
CA ASP A 512 1.34 -10.10 -16.91
C ASP A 512 2.85 -10.09 -17.21
N VAL A 513 3.46 -8.94 -17.40
CA VAL A 513 4.82 -8.82 -17.96
C VAL A 513 5.77 -8.01 -17.08
N VAL A 514 5.28 -7.08 -16.24
CA VAL A 514 6.16 -6.33 -15.35
C VAL A 514 6.85 -7.31 -14.40
N TYR A 515 8.17 -7.31 -14.47
CA TYR A 515 9.05 -8.24 -13.78
C TYR A 515 8.95 -9.72 -14.19
N SER A 516 8.19 -10.08 -15.22
CA SER A 516 8.23 -11.44 -15.76
C SER A 516 9.50 -11.67 -16.55
N THR A 517 10.10 -12.86 -16.42
CA THR A 517 11.28 -13.26 -17.21
C THR A 517 11.48 -14.77 -17.25
N LYS A 518 12.48 -15.22 -18.01
CA LYS A 518 12.93 -16.62 -18.05
C LYS A 518 14.25 -16.77 -17.32
N VAL A 519 14.30 -17.69 -16.35
CA VAL A 519 15.51 -18.09 -15.63
C VAL A 519 15.68 -19.60 -15.80
N GLY A 520 16.84 -20.04 -16.29
CA GLY A 520 17.11 -21.47 -16.50
C GLY A 520 16.10 -22.20 -17.40
N GLY A 521 15.43 -21.48 -18.32
CA GLY A 521 14.39 -22.01 -19.22
C GLY A 521 12.96 -21.96 -18.66
N ASN A 522 12.77 -21.72 -17.37
CA ASN A 522 11.47 -21.57 -16.73
C ASN A 522 11.03 -20.10 -16.71
N THR A 523 9.73 -19.84 -16.87
CA THR A 523 9.16 -18.50 -16.78
C THR A 523 8.77 -18.21 -15.32
N TYR A 524 9.25 -17.09 -14.79
CA TYR A 524 8.87 -16.54 -13.49
C TYR A 524 8.15 -15.22 -13.70
N LYS A 525 7.04 -15.03 -12.98
CA LYS A 525 6.19 -13.83 -13.10
C LYS A 525 6.59 -12.71 -12.13
N ASN A 526 7.51 -12.97 -11.23
CA ASN A 526 7.99 -12.02 -10.24
C ASN A 526 9.44 -12.30 -9.84
N VAL A 527 10.09 -11.27 -9.30
CA VAL A 527 11.50 -11.27 -8.90
C VAL A 527 11.76 -12.27 -7.76
N VAL A 528 10.85 -12.35 -6.79
CA VAL A 528 11.01 -13.15 -5.57
C VAL A 528 11.15 -14.65 -5.90
N ASP A 529 10.23 -15.18 -6.71
CA ASP A 529 10.28 -16.58 -7.12
C ASP A 529 11.43 -16.85 -8.10
N GLY A 530 11.74 -15.91 -8.98
CA GLY A 530 12.87 -16.05 -9.90
C GLY A 530 14.24 -16.12 -9.19
N ILE A 531 14.40 -15.39 -8.08
CA ILE A 531 15.58 -15.48 -7.23
C ILE A 531 15.52 -16.77 -6.38
N LYS A 532 14.41 -17.01 -5.67
CA LYS A 532 14.31 -18.11 -4.71
C LYS A 532 14.30 -19.48 -5.35
N GLU A 533 13.47 -19.68 -6.36
CA GLU A 533 13.25 -20.95 -7.02
C GLU A 533 14.10 -21.11 -8.29
N GLY A 534 14.28 -20.01 -9.04
CA GLY A 534 15.07 -19.99 -10.26
C GLY A 534 16.57 -19.88 -10.04
N GLY A 535 17.00 -19.51 -8.83
CA GLY A 535 18.43 -19.34 -8.47
C GLY A 535 19.10 -18.17 -9.18
N ALA A 536 18.34 -17.17 -9.64
CA ALA A 536 18.91 -15.97 -10.23
C ALA A 536 19.52 -15.07 -9.16
N THR A 537 20.60 -14.35 -9.52
CA THR A 537 21.01 -13.15 -8.77
C THR A 537 20.09 -11.97 -9.14
N GLY A 538 20.04 -10.93 -8.32
CA GLY A 538 19.29 -9.71 -8.65
C GLY A 538 19.71 -9.11 -9.98
N VAL A 539 21.02 -9.01 -10.22
CA VAL A 539 21.59 -8.57 -11.51
C VAL A 539 21.19 -9.52 -12.65
N GLY A 540 21.34 -10.83 -12.47
CA GLY A 540 20.99 -11.82 -13.49
C GLY A 540 19.50 -11.82 -13.82
N TYR A 541 18.65 -11.59 -12.82
CA TYR A 541 17.22 -11.43 -13.03
C TYR A 541 16.91 -10.15 -13.83
N PHE A 542 17.52 -9.03 -13.45
CA PHE A 542 17.39 -7.76 -14.17
C PHE A 542 17.77 -7.89 -15.65
N GLU A 543 18.93 -8.46 -15.96
CA GLU A 543 19.41 -8.65 -17.33
C GLU A 543 18.45 -9.52 -18.15
N SER A 544 17.96 -10.59 -17.54
CA SER A 544 16.98 -11.48 -18.18
C SER A 544 15.63 -10.80 -18.37
N TYR A 545 15.21 -9.99 -17.39
CA TYR A 545 13.97 -9.22 -17.47
C TYR A 545 14.02 -8.18 -18.57
N VAL A 546 15.09 -7.39 -18.68
CA VAL A 546 15.26 -6.38 -19.73
C VAL A 546 15.13 -7.03 -21.10
N LYS A 547 15.81 -8.16 -21.33
CA LYS A 547 15.72 -8.91 -22.56
C LYS A 547 14.30 -9.44 -22.83
N TYR A 548 13.68 -10.08 -21.82
CA TYR A 548 12.35 -10.66 -21.95
C TYR A 548 11.30 -9.59 -22.27
N PHE A 549 11.38 -8.43 -21.60
CA PHE A 549 10.46 -7.32 -21.80
C PHE A 549 10.62 -6.68 -23.19
N SER A 550 11.86 -6.53 -23.68
CA SER A 550 12.12 -6.00 -25.02
C SER A 550 11.73 -6.94 -26.15
N ASP A 551 11.80 -8.26 -25.91
CA ASP A 551 11.42 -9.30 -26.89
C ASP A 551 9.90 -9.57 -26.89
N TYR A 552 9.12 -8.92 -26.04
CA TYR A 552 7.69 -9.18 -25.94
C TYR A 552 6.94 -8.73 -27.19
N SER A 553 6.05 -9.59 -27.69
CA SER A 553 5.36 -9.40 -28.97
C SER A 553 4.55 -8.09 -29.06
N PHE A 554 4.15 -7.54 -27.93
CA PHE A 554 3.46 -6.25 -27.86
C PHE A 554 4.21 -5.11 -28.57
N TRP A 555 5.55 -5.07 -28.47
CA TRP A 555 6.35 -3.99 -29.05
C TRP A 555 6.47 -4.07 -30.58
N ASN A 556 6.07 -5.20 -31.16
CA ASN A 556 6.13 -5.47 -32.59
C ASN A 556 4.74 -5.48 -33.24
N ALA A 557 3.67 -5.20 -32.50
CA ALA A 557 2.30 -5.08 -32.97
C ALA A 557 1.98 -3.63 -33.29
#